data_9a858be2e9ce6df2f9c6bf0c714df32d
#
_entry.id   9a858be2e9ce6df2f9c6bf0c714df32d
#
_cell.length_a   1.000
_cell.length_b   1.000
_cell.length_c   1.000
_cell.angle_alpha   90.00
_cell.angle_beta   90.00
_cell.angle_gamma   90.00
#
_symmetry.space_group_name_H-M   'P 1'
#
loop_
_entity.id
_entity.type
_entity.pdbx_description
1 polymer ?
#
loop_
_entity_poly.entity_id
_entity_poly.type
_entity_poly.pdbx_seq_one_letter_code
_entity_poly.pdbx_strand_id
1 'polypeptide(L)'
;MIKKIFSILFSTRLTALLFIVFAAAMATGTFLDASADTSPTPYTRELVYNAWWFEAIMGLFMINFIGNIGKYRLLRKEKWATLTLHLAFILIILGAFITRYISFEGMMHIREGATENTMLSSDAYITAFIDGDYEVDGVLQRRTISPVLVRFSEKLNNDFEINSDYNGQEVTIKCIDYVNNAKEGVVPSKGGKDYLKIVEASDGERHDHWIGDGDVLNIHNILISFNNPTEGAINLIHKDGAYSISSPFEGEWMRMADNKQGELLSDSIQPLNLRSLYQVANMAFVIPDPVMPGEFGIVKAPKDEPTNMSAVTFEISSNGASEIVYVIGGQGVTKSPVVTELNGLKVYLAYGSKEYKLPFSITLNDFIADKYPGTLKNYSAFKSKVTV
;
A
#
# COMPACT_ATOMS: atom_id res chain seq x y z
N MET A 1 51.48 5.51 -13.61
CA MET A 1 50.01 5.30 -13.69
C MET A 1 49.26 5.90 -12.48
N ILE A 2 49.63 5.54 -11.26
CA ILE A 2 48.96 5.98 -10.02
C ILE A 2 48.87 7.52 -9.87
N LYS A 3 49.98 8.26 -10.07
CA LYS A 3 50.01 9.74 -10.01
C LYS A 3 49.05 10.41 -11.00
N LYS A 4 48.80 9.82 -12.17
CA LYS A 4 47.90 10.33 -13.18
C LYS A 4 46.43 10.14 -12.72
N ILE A 5 46.13 9.00 -12.09
CA ILE A 5 44.80 8.71 -11.53
C ILE A 5 44.45 9.72 -10.41
N PHE A 6 45.33 9.91 -9.43
CA PHE A 6 45.13 10.91 -8.37
C PHE A 6 45.00 12.33 -8.90
N SER A 7 45.75 12.66 -9.97
CA SER A 7 45.63 13.99 -10.61
C SER A 7 44.26 14.23 -11.21
N ILE A 8 43.60 13.20 -11.73
CA ILE A 8 42.21 13.25 -12.25
C ILE A 8 41.21 13.29 -11.10
N LEU A 9 41.31 12.33 -10.17
CA LEU A 9 40.40 12.20 -9.04
C LEU A 9 40.31 13.47 -8.19
N PHE A 10 41.44 14.15 -7.97
CA PHE A 10 41.49 15.38 -7.17
C PHE A 10 41.53 16.65 -8.05
N SER A 11 40.73 16.66 -9.12
CA SER A 11 40.66 17.81 -10.01
C SER A 11 39.33 18.55 -9.88
N THR A 12 39.38 19.88 -9.95
CA THR A 12 38.17 20.74 -10.01
C THR A 12 37.34 20.50 -11.27
N ARG A 13 37.96 20.01 -12.35
CA ARG A 13 37.26 19.60 -13.59
C ARG A 13 36.36 18.40 -13.33
N LEU A 14 36.87 17.40 -12.59
CA LEU A 14 36.03 16.25 -12.19
C LEU A 14 34.91 16.70 -11.24
N THR A 15 35.19 17.60 -10.27
CA THR A 15 34.17 18.16 -9.41
C THR A 15 33.04 18.79 -10.21
N ALA A 16 33.37 19.65 -11.18
CA ALA A 16 32.37 20.31 -12.04
C ALA A 16 31.55 19.29 -12.86
N LEU A 17 32.20 18.28 -13.44
CA LEU A 17 31.52 17.21 -14.18
C LEU A 17 30.55 16.43 -13.26
N LEU A 18 31.00 16.05 -12.06
CA LEU A 18 30.16 15.34 -11.09
C LEU A 18 28.93 16.18 -10.69
N PHE A 19 29.07 17.51 -10.50
CA PHE A 19 27.92 18.37 -10.23
C PHE A 19 26.93 18.42 -11.39
N ILE A 20 27.40 18.48 -12.64
CA ILE A 20 26.54 18.47 -13.82
C ILE A 20 25.77 17.14 -13.90
N VAL A 21 26.47 16.00 -13.73
CA VAL A 21 25.85 14.68 -13.76
C VAL A 21 24.85 14.50 -12.61
N PHE A 22 25.22 14.95 -11.41
CA PHE A 22 24.33 14.95 -10.26
C PHE A 22 23.06 15.79 -10.50
N ALA A 23 23.22 17.03 -11.00
CA ALA A 23 22.10 17.90 -11.32
C ALA A 23 21.19 17.28 -12.40
N ALA A 24 21.78 16.66 -13.44
CA ALA A 24 21.01 15.95 -14.45
C ALA A 24 20.25 14.74 -13.87
N ALA A 25 20.86 13.96 -12.96
CA ALA A 25 20.22 12.86 -12.28
C ALA A 25 19.03 13.34 -11.42
N MET A 26 19.21 14.41 -10.65
CA MET A 26 18.15 15.01 -9.83
C MET A 26 17.00 15.54 -10.70
N ALA A 27 17.31 16.23 -11.78
CA ALA A 27 16.32 16.71 -12.74
C ALA A 27 15.52 15.54 -13.35
N THR A 28 16.21 14.47 -13.78
CA THR A 28 15.56 13.27 -14.30
C THR A 28 14.60 12.68 -13.29
N GLY A 29 15.02 12.50 -12.03
CA GLY A 29 14.15 12.01 -10.96
C GLY A 29 12.92 12.87 -10.76
N THR A 30 13.09 14.18 -10.69
CA THR A 30 11.98 15.16 -10.52
C THR A 30 10.99 15.08 -11.70
N PHE A 31 11.47 14.99 -12.95
CA PHE A 31 10.59 14.90 -14.12
C PHE A 31 9.84 13.55 -14.19
N LEU A 32 10.47 12.46 -13.78
CA LEU A 32 9.81 11.15 -13.73
C LEU A 32 8.65 11.11 -12.73
N ASP A 33 8.75 11.88 -11.65
CA ASP A 33 7.74 11.98 -10.59
C ASP A 33 6.75 13.14 -10.79
N ALA A 34 6.88 13.95 -11.83
CA ALA A 34 6.11 15.20 -12.00
C ALA A 34 4.58 15.03 -12.02
N SER A 35 4.08 13.83 -12.31
CA SER A 35 2.64 13.50 -12.32
C SER A 35 2.23 12.54 -11.19
N ALA A 36 3.11 12.29 -10.24
CA ALA A 36 2.86 11.36 -9.14
C ALA A 36 2.41 12.13 -7.88
N ASP A 37 1.52 11.52 -7.10
CA ASP A 37 1.02 12.09 -5.85
C ASP A 37 2.10 12.13 -4.76
N THR A 38 3.10 11.25 -4.87
CA THR A 38 4.25 11.17 -3.95
C THR A 38 5.56 11.17 -4.71
N SER A 39 6.59 11.81 -4.14
CA SER A 39 7.96 11.81 -4.68
C SER A 39 8.96 11.61 -3.53
N PRO A 40 9.97 10.74 -3.72
CA PRO A 40 10.22 9.90 -4.89
C PRO A 40 9.31 8.66 -4.94
N THR A 41 8.82 8.34 -6.14
CA THR A 41 8.07 7.09 -6.39
C THR A 41 8.98 5.86 -6.26
N PRO A 42 8.42 4.64 -6.03
CA PRO A 42 9.21 3.41 -6.07
C PRO A 42 10.02 3.24 -7.36
N TYR A 43 9.44 3.61 -8.51
CA TYR A 43 10.11 3.58 -9.80
C TYR A 43 11.33 4.50 -9.86
N THR A 44 11.19 5.74 -9.43
CA THR A 44 12.29 6.72 -9.44
C THR A 44 13.35 6.39 -8.40
N ARG A 45 12.95 5.84 -7.25
CA ARG A 45 13.90 5.33 -6.25
C ARG A 45 14.81 4.26 -6.86
N GLU A 46 14.26 3.25 -7.54
CA GLU A 46 15.08 2.19 -8.13
C GLU A 46 15.91 2.67 -9.32
N LEU A 47 15.33 3.52 -10.19
CA LEU A 47 16.03 3.95 -11.41
C LEU A 47 17.13 4.97 -11.14
N VAL A 48 16.96 5.87 -10.18
CA VAL A 48 17.84 7.02 -9.94
C VAL A 48 18.46 6.97 -8.55
N TYR A 49 17.66 7.18 -7.51
CA TYR A 49 18.19 7.48 -6.17
C TYR A 49 18.85 6.30 -5.48
N ASN A 50 18.40 5.06 -5.75
CA ASN A 50 18.97 3.83 -5.21
C ASN A 50 19.88 3.10 -6.20
N ALA A 51 20.05 3.64 -7.41
CA ALA A 51 20.90 3.03 -8.42
C ALA A 51 22.38 3.07 -8.04
N TRP A 52 23.12 1.99 -8.29
CA TRP A 52 24.54 1.88 -7.99
C TRP A 52 25.38 3.00 -8.60
N TRP A 53 25.00 3.48 -9.78
CA TRP A 53 25.72 4.57 -10.47
C TRP A 53 25.58 5.91 -9.74
N PHE A 54 24.43 6.17 -9.10
CA PHE A 54 24.21 7.37 -8.29
C PHE A 54 25.05 7.30 -6.99
N GLU A 55 25.14 6.13 -6.38
CA GLU A 55 26.07 5.89 -5.25
C GLU A 55 27.52 6.09 -5.64
N ALA A 56 27.91 5.63 -6.84
CA ALA A 56 29.26 5.84 -7.35
C ALA A 56 29.58 7.35 -7.53
N ILE A 57 28.61 8.16 -7.98
CA ILE A 57 28.77 9.62 -8.05
C ILE A 57 29.03 10.21 -6.66
N MET A 58 28.24 9.81 -5.66
CA MET A 58 28.40 10.28 -4.28
C MET A 58 29.76 9.84 -3.69
N GLY A 59 30.18 8.61 -3.93
CA GLY A 59 31.51 8.11 -3.56
C GLY A 59 32.65 8.88 -4.21
N LEU A 60 32.52 9.20 -5.51
CA LEU A 60 33.49 10.01 -6.23
C LEU A 60 33.55 11.44 -5.71
N PHE A 61 32.41 12.06 -5.33
CA PHE A 61 32.40 13.35 -4.65
C PHE A 61 33.17 13.29 -3.35
N MET A 62 32.93 12.29 -2.50
CA MET A 62 33.62 12.12 -1.21
C MET A 62 35.12 12.06 -1.40
N ILE A 63 35.59 11.19 -2.33
CA ILE A 63 37.02 11.04 -2.67
C ILE A 63 37.61 12.35 -3.18
N ASN A 64 36.88 13.04 -4.06
CA ASN A 64 37.31 14.31 -4.65
C ASN A 64 37.44 15.42 -3.62
N PHE A 65 36.45 15.60 -2.75
CA PHE A 65 36.49 16.64 -1.70
C PHE A 65 37.62 16.40 -0.71
N ILE A 66 37.80 15.16 -0.24
CA ILE A 66 38.88 14.81 0.70
C ILE A 66 40.24 15.06 0.02
N GLY A 67 40.42 14.57 -1.23
CA GLY A 67 41.67 14.73 -1.95
C GLY A 67 42.01 16.19 -2.26
N ASN A 68 41.01 17.01 -2.54
CA ASN A 68 41.19 18.45 -2.82
C ASN A 68 41.62 19.22 -1.56
N ILE A 69 41.20 18.82 -0.36
CA ILE A 69 41.70 19.42 0.91
C ILE A 69 43.22 19.32 0.98
N GLY A 70 43.78 18.13 0.71
CA GLY A 70 45.21 17.92 0.71
C GLY A 70 45.92 18.60 -0.48
N LYS A 71 45.41 18.39 -1.71
CA LYS A 71 46.02 18.90 -2.95
C LYS A 71 46.16 20.41 -2.97
N TYR A 72 45.08 21.13 -2.55
CA TYR A 72 45.05 22.59 -2.57
C TYR A 72 45.47 23.22 -1.22
N ARG A 73 45.93 22.40 -0.27
CA ARG A 73 46.39 22.82 1.07
C ARG A 73 45.35 23.72 1.74
N LEU A 74 44.10 23.24 1.83
CA LEU A 74 42.97 24.05 2.35
C LEU A 74 43.03 24.24 3.86
N LEU A 75 43.88 23.55 4.60
CA LEU A 75 44.07 23.70 6.05
C LEU A 75 44.76 25.02 6.44
N ARG A 76 45.21 25.83 5.46
CA ARG A 76 45.79 27.14 5.72
C ARG A 76 44.72 28.16 6.12
N LYS A 77 45.02 29.05 7.06
CA LYS A 77 44.06 30.03 7.58
C LYS A 77 43.41 30.89 6.49
N GLU A 78 44.17 31.26 5.44
CA GLU A 78 43.70 32.07 4.32
C GLU A 78 42.64 31.33 3.45
N LYS A 79 42.48 30.04 3.62
CA LYS A 79 41.58 29.19 2.83
C LYS A 79 40.44 28.58 3.64
N TRP A 80 40.22 29.03 4.85
CA TRP A 80 39.21 28.45 5.75
C TRP A 80 37.81 28.47 5.15
N ALA A 81 37.41 29.49 4.43
CA ALA A 81 36.09 29.51 3.76
C ALA A 81 35.92 28.34 2.77
N THR A 82 36.95 28.06 1.98
CA THR A 82 36.94 26.93 1.04
C THR A 82 37.00 25.59 1.79
N LEU A 83 37.77 25.50 2.87
CA LEU A 83 37.81 24.30 3.72
C LEU A 83 36.44 24.00 4.32
N THR A 84 35.78 25.01 4.89
CA THR A 84 34.45 24.87 5.48
C THR A 84 33.43 24.37 4.44
N LEU A 85 33.49 24.87 3.20
CA LEU A 85 32.65 24.37 2.12
C LEU A 85 32.87 22.87 1.83
N HIS A 86 34.16 22.44 1.75
CA HIS A 86 34.48 21.03 1.53
C HIS A 86 34.01 20.15 2.67
N LEU A 87 34.21 20.58 3.91
CA LEU A 87 33.73 19.85 5.11
C LEU A 87 32.21 19.77 5.15
N ALA A 88 31.50 20.83 4.77
CA ALA A 88 30.04 20.82 4.69
C ALA A 88 29.55 19.78 3.69
N PHE A 89 30.12 19.70 2.49
CA PHE A 89 29.73 18.65 1.52
C PHE A 89 30.07 17.26 2.01
N ILE A 90 31.21 17.05 2.65
CA ILE A 90 31.59 15.77 3.24
C ILE A 90 30.57 15.37 4.31
N LEU A 91 30.17 16.28 5.20
CA LEU A 91 29.16 16.03 6.24
C LEU A 91 27.78 15.72 5.63
N ILE A 92 27.37 16.43 4.56
CA ILE A 92 26.11 16.15 3.84
C ILE A 92 26.13 14.73 3.27
N ILE A 93 27.24 14.32 2.63
CA ILE A 93 27.36 12.96 2.06
C ILE A 93 27.35 11.91 3.16
N LEU A 94 28.02 12.14 4.27
CA LEU A 94 27.99 11.25 5.43
C LEU A 94 26.58 11.17 6.04
N GLY A 95 25.88 12.29 6.15
CA GLY A 95 24.47 12.31 6.57
C GLY A 95 23.59 11.50 5.66
N ALA A 96 23.74 11.68 4.34
CA ALA A 96 23.00 10.90 3.34
C ALA A 96 23.28 9.39 3.45
N PHE A 97 24.53 9.01 3.71
CA PHE A 97 24.91 7.60 3.98
C PHE A 97 24.22 7.05 5.23
N ILE A 98 24.21 7.79 6.33
CA ILE A 98 23.54 7.39 7.57
C ILE A 98 22.04 7.22 7.33
N THR A 99 21.40 8.22 6.70
CA THR A 99 19.97 8.17 6.38
C THR A 99 19.61 6.97 5.50
N ARG A 100 20.48 6.63 4.56
CA ARG A 100 20.20 5.56 3.60
C ARG A 100 20.41 4.14 4.18
N TYR A 101 21.45 3.94 4.98
CA TYR A 101 21.88 2.60 5.40
C TYR A 101 21.66 2.28 6.89
N ILE A 102 21.47 3.29 7.70
CA ILE A 102 21.41 3.11 9.17
C ILE A 102 20.04 3.52 9.70
N SER A 103 19.47 4.64 9.21
CA SER A 103 18.20 5.12 9.72
C SER A 103 17.02 4.34 9.15
N PHE A 104 15.93 4.40 9.86
CA PHE A 104 14.62 3.99 9.38
C PHE A 104 13.63 5.15 9.59
N GLU A 105 12.70 5.26 8.66
CA GLU A 105 11.68 6.31 8.66
C GLU A 105 10.30 5.67 8.70
N GLY A 106 9.36 6.36 9.34
CA GLY A 106 7.99 5.87 9.41
C GLY A 106 7.01 6.95 9.84
N MET A 107 5.75 6.59 9.77
CA MET A 107 4.63 7.43 10.18
C MET A 107 3.96 6.84 11.41
N MET A 108 3.60 7.71 12.34
CA MET A 108 2.82 7.37 13.51
C MET A 108 1.45 8.01 13.39
N HIS A 109 0.40 7.20 13.34
CA HIS A 109 -0.97 7.67 13.26
C HIS A 109 -1.52 7.81 14.68
N ILE A 110 -1.61 9.03 15.17
CA ILE A 110 -2.09 9.31 16.53
C ILE A 110 -3.37 10.15 16.42
N ARG A 111 -4.47 9.67 16.98
CA ARG A 111 -5.70 10.46 17.12
C ARG A 111 -5.54 11.46 18.26
N GLU A 112 -6.22 12.59 18.15
CA GLU A 112 -6.21 13.61 19.21
C GLU A 112 -6.70 13.00 20.54
N GLY A 113 -5.93 13.21 21.60
CA GLY A 113 -6.12 12.60 22.92
C GLY A 113 -5.57 11.18 23.07
N ALA A 114 -5.13 10.53 22.00
CA ALA A 114 -4.55 9.18 22.06
C ALA A 114 -3.04 9.20 22.29
N THR A 115 -2.52 8.07 22.79
CA THR A 115 -1.09 7.81 23.00
C THR A 115 -0.67 6.59 22.20
N GLU A 116 0.40 6.71 21.42
CA GLU A 116 0.93 5.64 20.59
C GLU A 116 2.44 5.46 20.83
N ASN A 117 2.91 4.22 20.67
CA ASN A 117 4.33 3.90 20.68
C ASN A 117 4.74 3.01 19.48
N THR A 118 3.83 2.83 18.52
CA THR A 118 4.06 2.06 17.30
C THR A 118 4.08 2.97 16.09
N MET A 119 5.07 2.79 15.24
CA MET A 119 5.13 3.51 13.99
C MET A 119 5.18 2.54 12.80
N LEU A 120 4.59 2.93 11.68
CA LEU A 120 4.61 2.20 10.42
C LEU A 120 5.78 2.67 9.58
N SER A 121 6.55 1.73 8.99
CA SER A 121 7.64 2.06 8.08
C SER A 121 7.14 2.85 6.86
N SER A 122 7.97 3.76 6.35
CA SER A 122 7.71 4.46 5.09
C SER A 122 7.85 3.55 3.87
N ASP A 123 8.59 2.46 3.99
CA ASP A 123 8.73 1.44 2.95
C ASP A 123 7.73 0.30 3.16
N ALA A 124 7.34 -0.37 2.07
CA ALA A 124 6.50 -1.56 2.10
C ALA A 124 7.35 -2.84 2.12
N TYR A 125 6.81 -3.87 2.75
CA TYR A 125 7.44 -5.18 2.92
C TYR A 125 6.48 -6.29 2.53
N ILE A 126 7.04 -7.41 2.07
CA ILE A 126 6.34 -8.69 2.07
C ILE A 126 6.71 -9.42 3.34
N THR A 127 5.69 -9.79 4.10
CA THR A 127 5.82 -10.63 5.28
C THR A 127 5.17 -11.98 5.01
N ALA A 128 5.87 -13.06 5.29
CA ALA A 128 5.38 -14.40 5.07
C ALA A 128 5.72 -15.33 6.23
N PHE A 129 4.84 -16.28 6.50
CA PHE A 129 5.13 -17.41 7.35
C PHE A 129 4.36 -18.66 6.89
N ILE A 130 4.88 -19.81 7.22
CA ILE A 130 4.37 -21.10 6.79
C ILE A 130 4.12 -21.95 8.03
N ASP A 131 2.91 -22.49 8.14
CA ASP A 131 2.49 -23.47 9.13
C ASP A 131 2.22 -24.82 8.42
N GLY A 132 2.51 -25.91 9.10
CA GLY A 132 2.25 -27.26 8.65
C GLY A 132 2.07 -28.18 9.85
N ASP A 133 2.31 -29.47 9.65
CA ASP A 133 2.13 -30.54 10.64
C ASP A 133 3.41 -30.91 11.40
N TYR A 134 4.54 -30.25 11.13
CA TYR A 134 5.81 -30.53 11.79
C TYR A 134 5.80 -30.07 13.24
N GLU A 135 6.06 -31.00 14.15
CA GLU A 135 6.11 -30.77 15.59
C GLU A 135 7.49 -31.03 16.17
N VAL A 136 7.88 -30.23 17.15
CA VAL A 136 9.03 -30.46 18.01
C VAL A 136 8.55 -30.44 19.46
N ASP A 137 8.81 -31.49 20.21
CA ASP A 137 8.38 -31.65 21.60
C ASP A 137 6.88 -31.40 21.83
N GLY A 138 6.03 -31.82 20.86
CA GLY A 138 4.58 -31.66 20.90
C GLY A 138 4.09 -30.23 20.58
N VAL A 139 4.97 -29.37 20.06
CA VAL A 139 4.62 -27.99 19.63
C VAL A 139 4.76 -27.88 18.13
N LEU A 140 3.66 -27.46 17.47
CA LEU A 140 3.67 -27.17 16.05
C LEU A 140 4.68 -26.04 15.73
N GLN A 141 5.49 -26.27 14.73
CA GLN A 141 6.53 -25.34 14.32
C GLN A 141 6.04 -24.42 13.21
N ARG A 142 6.43 -23.16 13.28
CA ARG A 142 6.18 -22.15 12.26
C ARG A 142 7.48 -21.75 11.58
N ARG A 143 7.49 -21.75 10.25
CA ARG A 143 8.59 -21.14 9.50
C ARG A 143 8.27 -19.68 9.26
N THR A 144 8.95 -18.79 9.97
CA THR A 144 8.86 -17.34 9.74
C THR A 144 9.92 -16.90 8.75
N ILE A 145 9.50 -16.18 7.71
CA ILE A 145 10.38 -15.56 6.72
C ILE A 145 10.60 -14.11 7.15
N SER A 146 11.86 -13.69 7.17
CA SER A 146 12.18 -12.29 7.49
C SER A 146 11.47 -11.34 6.51
N PRO A 147 10.87 -10.23 6.99
CA PRO A 147 10.23 -9.27 6.11
C PRO A 147 11.16 -8.77 5.02
N VAL A 148 10.75 -8.88 3.76
CA VAL A 148 11.54 -8.45 2.60
C VAL A 148 11.03 -7.11 2.12
N LEU A 149 11.91 -6.11 2.08
CA LEU A 149 11.61 -4.79 1.56
C LEU A 149 11.34 -4.87 0.05
N VAL A 150 10.23 -4.26 -0.40
CA VAL A 150 9.83 -4.26 -1.79
C VAL A 150 9.49 -2.85 -2.27
N ARG A 151 9.75 -2.61 -3.57
CA ARG A 151 9.42 -1.35 -4.25
C ARG A 151 8.74 -1.66 -5.58
N PHE A 152 7.55 -2.24 -5.49
CA PHE A 152 6.78 -2.57 -6.68
C PHE A 152 6.30 -1.34 -7.43
N SER A 153 6.25 -1.43 -8.75
CA SER A 153 5.71 -0.39 -9.62
C SER A 153 5.22 -1.00 -10.94
N GLU A 154 4.14 -0.47 -11.51
CA GLU A 154 3.67 -0.87 -12.86
C GLU A 154 4.71 -0.62 -13.96
N LYS A 155 5.74 0.19 -13.68
CA LYS A 155 6.83 0.52 -14.61
C LYS A 155 8.09 -0.31 -14.41
N LEU A 156 8.12 -1.18 -13.40
CA LEU A 156 9.25 -2.07 -13.08
C LEU A 156 8.90 -3.51 -13.45
N ASN A 157 9.92 -4.32 -13.62
CA ASN A 157 9.75 -5.75 -13.88
C ASN A 157 9.29 -6.53 -12.64
N ASN A 158 9.34 -5.92 -11.46
CA ASN A 158 8.91 -6.51 -10.18
C ASN A 158 9.44 -7.95 -9.95
N ASP A 159 10.68 -8.20 -10.33
CA ASP A 159 11.36 -9.50 -10.13
C ASP A 159 11.52 -9.75 -8.63
N PHE A 160 10.58 -10.47 -8.07
CA PHE A 160 10.57 -10.82 -6.66
C PHE A 160 10.24 -12.29 -6.49
N GLU A 161 11.11 -12.99 -5.78
CA GLU A 161 10.95 -14.40 -5.47
C GLU A 161 11.51 -14.69 -4.07
N ILE A 162 10.77 -15.45 -3.29
CA ILE A 162 11.22 -16.02 -2.03
C ILE A 162 11.22 -17.53 -2.16
N ASN A 163 12.37 -18.13 -1.88
CA ASN A 163 12.52 -19.57 -1.73
C ASN A 163 12.70 -19.90 -0.25
N SER A 164 11.88 -20.77 0.28
CA SER A 164 11.88 -21.22 1.66
C SER A 164 11.68 -22.72 1.75
N ASP A 165 11.95 -23.27 2.91
CA ASP A 165 11.78 -24.68 3.23
C ASP A 165 10.98 -24.83 4.51
N TYR A 166 10.01 -25.75 4.52
CA TYR A 166 9.29 -26.19 5.72
C TYR A 166 9.51 -27.68 5.91
N ASN A 167 10.41 -28.05 6.80
CA ASN A 167 10.75 -29.44 7.13
C ASN A 167 11.04 -30.31 5.90
N GLY A 168 11.88 -29.79 4.95
CA GLY A 168 12.25 -30.48 3.71
C GLY A 168 11.27 -30.32 2.55
N GLN A 169 10.17 -29.58 2.73
CA GLN A 169 9.23 -29.23 1.69
C GLN A 169 9.53 -27.82 1.19
N GLU A 170 9.99 -27.71 -0.06
CA GLU A 170 10.29 -26.42 -0.68
C GLU A 170 9.01 -25.63 -0.98
N VAL A 171 9.03 -24.33 -0.68
CA VAL A 171 7.96 -23.37 -0.98
C VAL A 171 8.58 -22.19 -1.68
N THR A 172 8.09 -21.90 -2.89
CA THR A 172 8.47 -20.71 -3.66
C THR A 172 7.30 -19.75 -3.72
N ILE A 173 7.55 -18.47 -3.43
CA ILE A 173 6.58 -17.37 -3.49
C ILE A 173 7.12 -16.38 -4.53
N LYS A 174 6.46 -16.27 -5.67
CA LYS A 174 6.90 -15.45 -6.80
C LYS A 174 5.87 -14.38 -7.15
N CYS A 175 6.32 -13.13 -7.30
CA CYS A 175 5.46 -12.06 -7.81
C CYS A 175 5.20 -12.28 -9.30
N ILE A 176 3.93 -12.24 -9.71
CA ILE A 176 3.53 -12.37 -11.12
C ILE A 176 2.84 -11.13 -11.67
N ASP A 177 2.23 -10.30 -10.80
CA ASP A 177 1.59 -9.06 -11.22
C ASP A 177 1.53 -8.04 -10.08
N TYR A 178 1.45 -6.75 -10.45
CA TYR A 178 1.32 -5.63 -9.54
C TYR A 178 0.36 -4.59 -10.10
N VAL A 179 -0.64 -4.23 -9.33
CA VAL A 179 -1.63 -3.19 -9.67
C VAL A 179 -1.57 -2.07 -8.64
N ASN A 180 -1.21 -0.87 -9.10
CA ASN A 180 -1.26 0.32 -8.27
C ASN A 180 -2.68 0.87 -8.19
N ASN A 181 -3.02 1.54 -7.08
CA ASN A 181 -4.37 2.07 -6.85
C ASN A 181 -5.44 0.97 -7.00
N ALA A 182 -5.26 -0.12 -6.29
CA ALA A 182 -6.03 -1.35 -6.41
C ALA A 182 -7.16 -1.44 -5.37
N LYS A 183 -8.25 -2.07 -5.76
CA LYS A 183 -9.34 -2.49 -4.86
C LYS A 183 -9.89 -3.85 -5.28
N GLU A 184 -10.60 -4.49 -4.38
CA GLU A 184 -11.41 -5.66 -4.73
C GLU A 184 -12.57 -5.27 -5.62
N GLY A 185 -12.89 -6.12 -6.56
CA GLY A 185 -13.97 -5.88 -7.50
C GLY A 185 -14.18 -7.05 -8.45
N VAL A 186 -15.03 -6.85 -9.43
CA VAL A 186 -15.29 -7.85 -10.45
C VAL A 186 -14.63 -7.44 -11.77
N VAL A 187 -13.79 -8.32 -12.28
CA VAL A 187 -13.22 -8.21 -13.63
C VAL A 187 -14.23 -8.77 -14.62
N PRO A 188 -14.79 -7.95 -15.53
CA PRO A 188 -15.79 -8.42 -16.48
C PRO A 188 -15.26 -9.58 -17.34
N SER A 189 -16.00 -10.70 -17.40
CA SER A 189 -15.65 -11.87 -18.18
C SER A 189 -16.90 -12.48 -18.80
N LYS A 190 -16.85 -12.80 -20.10
CA LYS A 190 -17.97 -13.48 -20.77
C LYS A 190 -18.10 -14.90 -20.25
N GLY A 191 -19.26 -15.22 -19.65
CA GLY A 191 -19.53 -16.54 -19.08
C GLY A 191 -18.99 -16.71 -17.66
N GLY A 192 -18.48 -15.64 -17.04
CA GLY A 192 -18.18 -15.60 -15.62
C GLY A 192 -19.43 -15.65 -14.76
N LYS A 193 -19.24 -15.80 -13.45
CA LYS A 193 -20.32 -15.78 -12.46
C LYS A 193 -20.95 -14.39 -12.42
N ASP A 194 -22.25 -14.31 -12.23
CA ASP A 194 -22.95 -13.04 -12.05
C ASP A 194 -22.67 -12.47 -10.64
N TYR A 195 -22.29 -11.20 -10.58
CA TYR A 195 -22.04 -10.48 -9.32
C TYR A 195 -22.94 -9.26 -9.20
N LEU A 196 -23.40 -9.00 -8.00
CA LEU A 196 -24.14 -7.80 -7.63
C LEU A 196 -23.31 -6.98 -6.66
N LYS A 197 -23.18 -5.68 -6.94
CA LYS A 197 -22.50 -4.74 -6.03
C LYS A 197 -23.49 -4.20 -5.00
N ILE A 198 -23.07 -4.23 -3.74
CA ILE A 198 -23.78 -3.65 -2.60
C ILE A 198 -22.87 -2.57 -2.02
N VAL A 199 -23.38 -1.36 -1.90
CA VAL A 199 -22.67 -0.26 -1.25
C VAL A 199 -23.40 0.05 0.04
N GLU A 200 -22.71 -0.09 1.15
CA GLU A 200 -23.28 0.26 2.45
C GLU A 200 -22.53 1.42 3.09
N ALA A 201 -23.19 2.12 3.99
CA ALA A 201 -22.63 3.22 4.76
C ALA A 201 -22.75 2.90 6.25
N SER A 202 -21.60 2.70 6.90
CA SER A 202 -21.49 2.54 8.35
C SER A 202 -20.38 3.43 8.89
N ASP A 203 -20.51 3.88 10.12
CA ASP A 203 -19.53 4.71 10.83
C ASP A 203 -19.06 5.97 10.05
N GLY A 204 -19.89 6.45 9.11
CA GLY A 204 -19.59 7.59 8.25
C GLY A 204 -18.67 7.27 7.06
N GLU A 205 -18.34 6.02 6.84
CA GLU A 205 -17.56 5.54 5.71
C GLU A 205 -18.43 4.72 4.75
N ARG A 206 -18.01 4.64 3.49
CA ARG A 206 -18.64 3.86 2.44
C ARG A 206 -17.87 2.57 2.24
N HIS A 207 -18.58 1.43 2.26
CA HIS A 207 -18.03 0.11 2.02
C HIS A 207 -18.66 -0.53 0.79
N ASP A 208 -17.82 -1.00 -0.11
CA ASP A 208 -18.23 -1.71 -1.32
C ASP A 208 -18.13 -3.22 -1.10
N HIS A 209 -19.22 -3.95 -1.26
CA HIS A 209 -19.29 -5.40 -1.19
C HIS A 209 -19.73 -5.99 -2.53
N TRP A 210 -19.26 -7.19 -2.84
CA TRP A 210 -19.66 -7.92 -4.02
C TRP A 210 -20.21 -9.27 -3.61
N ILE A 211 -21.39 -9.60 -4.11
CA ILE A 211 -22.02 -10.90 -3.86
C ILE A 211 -22.23 -11.61 -5.20
N GLY A 212 -21.72 -12.83 -5.30
CA GLY A 212 -21.85 -13.67 -6.49
C GLY A 212 -23.16 -14.45 -6.50
N ASP A 213 -23.58 -14.85 -7.68
CA ASP A 213 -24.76 -15.68 -7.88
C ASP A 213 -24.69 -16.95 -7.02
N GLY A 214 -25.72 -17.23 -6.20
CA GLY A 214 -25.78 -18.33 -5.29
C GLY A 214 -25.07 -18.14 -3.94
N ASP A 215 -24.41 -16.99 -3.71
CA ASP A 215 -23.66 -16.73 -2.46
C ASP A 215 -24.55 -16.11 -1.37
N VAL A 216 -24.05 -16.24 -0.13
CA VAL A 216 -24.59 -15.58 1.07
C VAL A 216 -23.45 -14.80 1.72
N LEU A 217 -23.66 -13.51 1.94
CA LEU A 217 -22.69 -12.59 2.54
C LEU A 217 -23.19 -12.15 3.92
N ASN A 218 -22.31 -12.05 4.89
CA ASN A 218 -22.61 -11.47 6.20
C ASN A 218 -22.02 -10.05 6.28
N ILE A 219 -22.86 -9.05 6.40
CA ILE A 219 -22.48 -7.66 6.61
C ILE A 219 -23.04 -7.22 7.97
N HIS A 220 -22.18 -6.91 8.92
CA HIS A 220 -22.56 -6.47 10.29
C HIS A 220 -23.61 -7.37 10.98
N ASN A 221 -23.45 -8.69 10.86
CA ASN A 221 -24.37 -9.71 11.37
C ASN A 221 -25.74 -9.77 10.66
N ILE A 222 -25.90 -9.10 9.54
CA ILE A 222 -27.05 -9.25 8.65
C ILE A 222 -26.64 -10.10 7.46
N LEU A 223 -27.38 -11.18 7.23
CA LEU A 223 -27.16 -12.04 6.07
C LEU A 223 -27.84 -11.43 4.85
N ILE A 224 -27.12 -11.37 3.75
CA ILE A 224 -27.64 -11.00 2.42
C ILE A 224 -27.35 -12.15 1.48
N SER A 225 -28.33 -12.62 0.74
CA SER A 225 -28.18 -13.64 -0.28
C SER A 225 -28.44 -13.09 -1.68
N PHE A 226 -27.81 -13.68 -2.68
CA PHE A 226 -28.08 -13.36 -4.07
C PHE A 226 -28.43 -14.62 -4.86
N ASN A 227 -29.65 -14.67 -5.42
CA ASN A 227 -30.22 -15.82 -6.13
C ASN A 227 -30.21 -17.15 -5.35
N ASN A 228 -30.06 -17.08 -4.03
CA ASN A 228 -30.03 -18.23 -3.12
C ASN A 228 -30.92 -17.94 -1.91
N PRO A 229 -32.27 -18.08 -2.00
CA PRO A 229 -33.18 -17.76 -0.93
C PRO A 229 -32.79 -18.45 0.38
N THR A 230 -32.39 -17.64 1.36
CA THR A 230 -31.88 -18.09 2.65
C THR A 230 -32.78 -17.57 3.75
N GLU A 231 -33.18 -18.45 4.69
CA GLU A 231 -34.01 -18.07 5.84
C GLU A 231 -33.24 -17.10 6.74
N GLY A 232 -33.91 -16.03 7.17
CA GLY A 232 -33.32 -15.00 8.02
C GLY A 232 -32.42 -13.99 7.28
N ALA A 233 -32.25 -14.12 5.98
CA ALA A 233 -31.44 -13.22 5.16
C ALA A 233 -32.30 -12.19 4.39
N ILE A 234 -31.68 -11.07 4.05
CA ILE A 234 -32.19 -10.19 2.99
C ILE A 234 -31.88 -10.88 1.66
N ASN A 235 -32.92 -11.35 0.96
CA ASN A 235 -32.77 -12.10 -0.27
C ASN A 235 -32.92 -11.17 -1.47
N LEU A 236 -31.87 -11.05 -2.28
CA LEU A 236 -31.83 -10.34 -3.56
C LEU A 236 -31.95 -11.36 -4.68
N ILE A 237 -32.88 -11.18 -5.57
CA ILE A 237 -33.13 -12.11 -6.67
C ILE A 237 -33.10 -11.34 -8.00
N HIS A 238 -32.33 -11.82 -8.95
CA HIS A 238 -32.34 -11.38 -10.34
C HIS A 238 -32.79 -12.51 -11.25
N LYS A 239 -33.95 -12.33 -11.86
CA LYS A 239 -34.52 -13.33 -12.76
C LYS A 239 -35.20 -12.64 -13.94
N ASP A 240 -34.93 -13.12 -15.16
CA ASP A 240 -35.55 -12.62 -16.42
C ASP A 240 -35.40 -11.09 -16.58
N GLY A 241 -34.28 -10.52 -16.11
CA GLY A 241 -33.99 -9.09 -16.17
C GLY A 241 -34.69 -8.25 -15.10
N ALA A 242 -35.48 -8.85 -14.21
CA ALA A 242 -36.14 -8.17 -13.10
C ALA A 242 -35.41 -8.41 -11.78
N TYR A 243 -35.38 -7.39 -10.94
CA TYR A 243 -34.80 -7.47 -9.60
C TYR A 243 -35.90 -7.48 -8.55
N SER A 244 -35.79 -8.35 -7.55
CA SER A 244 -36.68 -8.39 -6.40
C SER A 244 -35.90 -8.53 -5.09
N ILE A 245 -36.53 -8.09 -4.02
CA ILE A 245 -36.00 -8.16 -2.65
C ILE A 245 -37.07 -8.73 -1.73
N SER A 246 -36.66 -9.59 -0.82
CA SER A 246 -37.43 -9.96 0.36
C SER A 246 -36.56 -9.89 1.59
N SER A 247 -37.13 -9.47 2.72
CA SER A 247 -36.41 -9.28 3.98
C SER A 247 -37.23 -9.79 5.13
N PRO A 248 -36.65 -10.44 6.15
CA PRO A 248 -37.34 -10.77 7.38
C PRO A 248 -37.58 -9.54 8.26
N PHE A 249 -36.97 -8.40 7.88
CA PHE A 249 -37.10 -7.13 8.61
C PHE A 249 -37.92 -6.14 7.81
N GLU A 250 -38.70 -5.34 8.51
CA GLU A 250 -39.32 -4.15 7.95
C GLU A 250 -38.25 -3.09 7.65
N GLY A 251 -38.50 -2.24 6.64
CA GLY A 251 -37.58 -1.18 6.26
C GLY A 251 -38.23 -0.15 5.36
N GLU A 252 -37.40 0.78 4.91
CA GLU A 252 -37.81 1.85 4.02
C GLU A 252 -36.84 1.91 2.85
N TRP A 253 -37.30 2.40 1.71
CA TRP A 253 -36.46 2.72 0.60
C TRP A 253 -36.74 4.10 0.01
N MET A 254 -35.69 4.73 -0.49
CA MET A 254 -35.78 6.02 -1.19
C MET A 254 -35.00 5.97 -2.50
N ARG A 255 -35.67 6.24 -3.61
CA ARG A 255 -35.01 6.34 -4.90
C ARG A 255 -34.25 7.65 -5.02
N MET A 256 -32.96 7.58 -5.30
CA MET A 256 -32.07 8.76 -5.28
C MET A 256 -32.37 9.75 -6.44
N ALA A 257 -33.00 9.30 -7.52
CA ALA A 257 -33.23 10.13 -8.71
C ALA A 257 -34.38 11.14 -8.55
N ASP A 258 -35.43 10.76 -7.84
CA ASP A 258 -36.67 11.54 -7.72
C ASP A 258 -37.19 11.66 -6.26
N ASN A 259 -36.40 11.17 -5.31
CA ASN A 259 -36.74 11.12 -3.88
C ASN A 259 -38.06 10.37 -3.57
N LYS A 260 -38.50 9.49 -4.49
CA LYS A 260 -39.68 8.66 -4.23
C LYS A 260 -39.35 7.67 -3.12
N GLN A 261 -40.22 7.60 -2.12
CA GLN A 261 -40.10 6.72 -0.96
C GLN A 261 -41.12 5.60 -1.00
N GLY A 262 -40.83 4.52 -0.30
CA GLY A 262 -41.74 3.42 -0.07
C GLY A 262 -41.28 2.57 1.11
N GLU A 263 -42.15 1.67 1.52
CA GLU A 263 -41.92 0.75 2.62
C GLU A 263 -41.44 -0.60 2.09
N LEU A 264 -40.56 -1.26 2.80
CA LEU A 264 -40.18 -2.65 2.62
C LEU A 264 -40.87 -3.49 3.68
N LEU A 265 -41.87 -4.26 3.28
CA LEU A 265 -42.65 -5.10 4.17
C LEU A 265 -41.86 -6.39 4.47
N SER A 266 -41.89 -6.82 5.76
CA SER A 266 -41.26 -8.07 6.16
C SER A 266 -41.90 -9.28 5.46
N ASP A 267 -41.08 -10.29 5.17
CA ASP A 267 -41.46 -11.58 4.56
C ASP A 267 -42.26 -11.49 3.24
N SER A 268 -42.12 -10.36 2.55
CA SER A 268 -42.81 -10.10 1.28
C SER A 268 -41.81 -9.87 0.15
N ILE A 269 -42.08 -10.51 -0.99
CA ILE A 269 -41.28 -10.29 -2.21
C ILE A 269 -41.76 -9.00 -2.88
N GLN A 270 -40.86 -8.05 -3.06
CA GLN A 270 -41.13 -6.74 -3.64
C GLN A 270 -40.11 -6.41 -4.73
N PRO A 271 -40.43 -5.50 -5.67
CA PRO A 271 -39.47 -5.03 -6.67
C PRO A 271 -38.28 -4.35 -5.98
N LEU A 272 -37.05 -4.75 -6.35
CA LEU A 272 -35.84 -4.06 -5.96
C LEU A 272 -35.52 -2.96 -6.97
N ASN A 273 -35.50 -1.72 -6.50
CA ASN A 273 -35.14 -0.57 -7.31
C ASN A 273 -33.65 -0.30 -7.22
N LEU A 274 -32.92 -0.42 -8.33
CA LEU A 274 -31.50 -0.03 -8.37
C LEU A 274 -31.37 1.47 -8.08
N ARG A 275 -30.20 1.88 -7.57
CA ARG A 275 -29.89 3.27 -7.19
C ARG A 275 -30.88 3.87 -6.19
N SER A 276 -31.38 3.03 -5.32
CA SER A 276 -32.24 3.42 -4.22
C SER A 276 -31.56 3.08 -2.88
N LEU A 277 -31.66 3.99 -1.94
CA LEU A 277 -31.20 3.78 -0.58
C LEU A 277 -32.23 2.93 0.16
N TYR A 278 -31.82 1.78 0.65
CA TYR A 278 -32.59 0.91 1.53
C TYR A 278 -32.10 1.07 2.95
N GLN A 279 -33.02 1.23 3.90
CA GLN A 279 -32.75 1.25 5.33
C GLN A 279 -33.49 0.07 5.97
N VAL A 280 -32.74 -0.95 6.34
CA VAL A 280 -33.27 -2.24 6.83
C VAL A 280 -32.39 -2.73 7.98
N ALA A 281 -32.98 -3.12 9.09
CA ALA A 281 -32.30 -3.68 10.26
C ALA A 281 -31.07 -2.87 10.72
N ASN A 282 -31.17 -1.55 10.76
CA ASN A 282 -30.11 -0.59 11.09
C ASN A 282 -28.95 -0.53 10.09
N MET A 283 -29.09 -1.13 8.92
CA MET A 283 -28.15 -1.05 7.82
C MET A 283 -28.72 -0.18 6.70
N ALA A 284 -27.91 0.75 6.19
CA ALA A 284 -28.24 1.56 5.02
C ALA A 284 -27.41 1.07 3.82
N PHE A 285 -28.05 0.62 2.76
CA PHE A 285 -27.35 0.12 1.57
C PHE A 285 -28.01 0.54 0.25
N VAL A 286 -27.21 0.52 -0.80
CA VAL A 286 -27.63 0.82 -2.18
C VAL A 286 -27.13 -0.30 -3.09
N ILE A 287 -27.93 -0.68 -4.07
CA ILE A 287 -27.49 -1.47 -5.23
C ILE A 287 -27.28 -0.51 -6.39
N PRO A 288 -26.05 -0.06 -6.68
CA PRO A 288 -25.81 1.04 -7.60
C PRO A 288 -25.95 0.65 -9.08
N ASP A 289 -25.57 -0.58 -9.40
CA ASP A 289 -25.40 -1.04 -10.78
C ASP A 289 -26.13 -2.36 -11.02
N PRO A 290 -26.47 -2.66 -12.30
CA PRO A 290 -26.96 -3.98 -12.68
C PRO A 290 -25.94 -5.08 -12.39
N VAL A 291 -26.41 -6.33 -12.40
CA VAL A 291 -25.58 -7.53 -12.35
C VAL A 291 -24.47 -7.47 -13.39
N MET A 292 -23.27 -7.83 -12.98
CA MET A 292 -22.08 -7.87 -13.80
C MET A 292 -21.51 -9.30 -13.88
N PRO A 293 -21.49 -9.93 -15.07
CA PRO A 293 -20.81 -11.21 -15.24
C PRO A 293 -19.30 -11.02 -15.24
N GLY A 294 -18.59 -11.84 -14.44
CA GLY A 294 -17.15 -11.71 -14.33
C GLY A 294 -16.53 -12.67 -13.32
N GLU A 295 -15.31 -12.34 -12.92
CA GLU A 295 -14.54 -13.01 -11.89
C GLU A 295 -14.20 -12.03 -10.77
N PHE A 296 -14.43 -12.43 -9.53
CA PHE A 296 -14.03 -11.60 -8.39
C PHE A 296 -12.51 -11.59 -8.28
N GLY A 297 -11.94 -10.42 -8.12
CA GLY A 297 -10.50 -10.26 -8.06
C GLY A 297 -10.08 -8.82 -7.83
N ILE A 298 -8.92 -8.47 -8.36
CA ILE A 298 -8.34 -7.14 -8.21
C ILE A 298 -8.66 -6.28 -9.43
N VAL A 299 -9.17 -5.08 -9.17
CA VAL A 299 -9.41 -4.06 -10.18
C VAL A 299 -8.70 -2.76 -9.81
N LYS A 300 -8.35 -1.98 -10.82
CA LYS A 300 -7.82 -0.63 -10.60
C LYS A 300 -8.95 0.29 -10.15
N ALA A 301 -8.75 1.02 -9.06
CA ALA A 301 -9.72 2.01 -8.60
C ALA A 301 -9.85 3.17 -9.60
N PRO A 302 -11.03 3.79 -9.73
CA PRO A 302 -11.22 4.98 -10.54
C PRO A 302 -10.30 6.13 -10.08
N LYS A 303 -9.92 7.01 -11.00
CA LYS A 303 -9.02 8.15 -10.67
C LYS A 303 -9.65 9.18 -9.75
N ASP A 304 -10.96 9.27 -9.74
CA ASP A 304 -11.76 10.15 -8.88
C ASP A 304 -12.03 9.56 -7.49
N GLU A 305 -11.80 8.25 -7.32
CA GLU A 305 -11.88 7.54 -6.04
C GLU A 305 -10.55 6.80 -5.76
N PRO A 306 -9.41 7.49 -5.63
CA PRO A 306 -8.14 6.83 -5.44
C PRO A 306 -8.08 6.09 -4.11
N THR A 307 -7.47 4.91 -4.13
CA THR A 307 -7.11 4.17 -2.92
C THR A 307 -5.63 4.39 -2.62
N ASN A 308 -5.25 4.36 -1.35
CA ASN A 308 -3.83 4.36 -0.95
C ASN A 308 -3.26 2.93 -0.95
N MET A 309 -3.94 1.99 -1.61
CA MET A 309 -3.59 0.57 -1.63
C MET A 309 -3.19 0.12 -3.02
N SER A 310 -2.34 -0.87 -3.06
CA SER A 310 -1.95 -1.59 -4.26
C SER A 310 -2.19 -3.07 -4.05
N ALA A 311 -2.24 -3.85 -5.11
CA ALA A 311 -2.32 -5.30 -5.03
C ALA A 311 -1.10 -5.93 -5.68
N VAL A 312 -0.62 -6.99 -5.05
CA VAL A 312 0.42 -7.86 -5.58
C VAL A 312 -0.17 -9.24 -5.76
N THR A 313 0.00 -9.82 -6.93
CA THR A 313 -0.40 -11.18 -7.22
C THR A 313 0.83 -12.08 -7.13
N PHE A 314 0.73 -13.12 -6.32
CA PHE A 314 1.79 -14.11 -6.15
C PHE A 314 1.36 -15.47 -6.68
N GLU A 315 2.28 -16.17 -7.30
CA GLU A 315 2.24 -17.60 -7.49
C GLU A 315 3.01 -18.25 -6.33
N ILE A 316 2.30 -19.09 -5.57
CA ILE A 316 2.90 -19.90 -4.50
C ILE A 316 2.97 -21.33 -5.00
N SER A 317 4.16 -21.91 -5.01
CA SER A 317 4.37 -23.28 -5.47
C SER A 317 5.08 -24.12 -4.42
N SER A 318 4.68 -25.40 -4.34
CA SER A 318 5.31 -26.40 -3.48
C SER A 318 5.03 -27.81 -4.03
N ASN A 319 6.06 -28.64 -4.13
CA ASN A 319 5.97 -30.04 -4.57
C ASN A 319 5.14 -30.22 -5.86
N GLY A 320 5.30 -29.33 -6.84
CA GLY A 320 4.65 -29.43 -8.15
C GLY A 320 3.20 -28.95 -8.23
N ALA A 321 2.61 -28.49 -7.11
CA ALA A 321 1.36 -27.74 -7.12
C ALA A 321 1.64 -26.25 -7.04
N SER A 322 0.72 -25.43 -7.57
CA SER A 322 0.79 -23.97 -7.45
C SER A 322 -0.60 -23.37 -7.22
N GLU A 323 -0.63 -22.23 -6.52
CA GLU A 323 -1.83 -21.46 -6.20
C GLU A 323 -1.54 -19.99 -6.45
N ILE A 324 -2.54 -19.26 -6.96
CA ILE A 324 -2.44 -17.82 -7.21
C ILE A 324 -3.16 -17.07 -6.10
N VAL A 325 -2.46 -16.14 -5.47
CA VAL A 325 -2.96 -15.37 -4.32
C VAL A 325 -2.73 -13.89 -4.56
N TYR A 326 -3.74 -13.05 -4.31
CA TYR A 326 -3.55 -11.59 -4.30
C TYR A 326 -3.55 -11.06 -2.88
N VAL A 327 -2.63 -10.12 -2.66
CA VAL A 327 -2.46 -9.44 -1.39
C VAL A 327 -2.59 -7.94 -1.60
N ILE A 328 -3.60 -7.34 -0.97
CA ILE A 328 -3.81 -5.89 -1.02
C ILE A 328 -3.13 -5.24 0.17
N GLY A 329 -2.38 -4.19 -0.10
CA GLY A 329 -1.68 -3.43 0.91
C GLY A 329 -0.98 -2.21 0.32
N GLY A 330 0.07 -1.75 0.97
CA GLY A 330 0.85 -0.60 0.49
C GLY A 330 1.64 0.08 1.59
N GLN A 331 2.27 1.19 1.24
CA GLN A 331 2.98 2.04 2.19
C GLN A 331 2.00 2.69 3.18
N GLY A 332 2.34 2.70 4.46
CA GLY A 332 1.49 3.25 5.52
C GLY A 332 0.29 2.39 5.89
N VAL A 333 0.17 1.18 5.35
CA VAL A 333 -0.95 0.26 5.58
C VAL A 333 -0.44 -1.04 6.20
N THR A 334 -1.17 -1.53 7.21
CA THR A 334 -1.03 -2.88 7.75
C THR A 334 -2.34 -3.62 7.59
N LYS A 335 -2.29 -4.84 7.08
CA LYS A 335 -3.45 -5.73 6.94
C LYS A 335 -3.14 -7.11 7.48
N SER A 336 -4.17 -7.83 7.90
CA SER A 336 -4.06 -9.24 8.24
C SER A 336 -3.54 -10.03 7.05
N PRO A 337 -2.68 -11.04 7.26
CA PRO A 337 -2.18 -11.88 6.20
C PRO A 337 -3.31 -12.62 5.48
N VAL A 338 -3.20 -12.71 4.16
CA VAL A 338 -3.99 -13.65 3.35
C VAL A 338 -3.42 -15.04 3.54
N VAL A 339 -4.28 -16.03 3.64
CA VAL A 339 -3.90 -17.43 3.88
C VAL A 339 -4.28 -18.27 2.67
N THR A 340 -3.37 -19.10 2.20
CA THR A 340 -3.65 -20.13 1.22
C THR A 340 -3.16 -21.49 1.71
N GLU A 341 -3.83 -22.56 1.27
CA GLU A 341 -3.46 -23.93 1.63
C GLU A 341 -2.92 -24.65 0.39
N LEU A 342 -1.71 -25.21 0.50
CA LEU A 342 -1.05 -25.90 -0.59
C LEU A 342 -0.27 -27.11 -0.05
N ASN A 343 -0.64 -28.32 -0.49
CA ASN A 343 0.04 -29.58 -0.11
C ASN A 343 0.21 -29.75 1.42
N GLY A 344 -0.84 -29.46 2.19
CA GLY A 344 -0.85 -29.57 3.66
C GLY A 344 -0.17 -28.43 4.40
N LEU A 345 0.38 -27.45 3.68
CA LEU A 345 0.94 -26.23 4.26
C LEU A 345 -0.06 -25.08 4.19
N LYS A 346 -0.08 -24.24 5.24
CA LYS A 346 -0.76 -22.95 5.26
C LYS A 346 0.28 -21.85 5.09
N VAL A 347 0.21 -21.15 3.96
CA VAL A 347 1.11 -20.04 3.65
C VAL A 347 0.37 -18.73 3.91
N TYR A 348 0.94 -17.91 4.75
CA TYR A 348 0.42 -16.61 5.15
C TYR A 348 1.25 -15.52 4.49
N LEU A 349 0.60 -14.59 3.79
CA LEU A 349 1.25 -13.48 3.10
C LEU A 349 0.59 -12.16 3.47
N ALA A 350 1.41 -11.16 3.77
CA ALA A 350 0.98 -9.79 3.92
C ALA A 350 1.89 -8.86 3.11
N TYR A 351 1.29 -7.82 2.54
CA TYR A 351 1.95 -6.73 1.86
C TYR A 351 1.62 -5.41 2.55
N GLY A 352 2.62 -4.69 3.01
CA GLY A 352 2.40 -3.43 3.69
C GLY A 352 3.58 -2.94 4.51
N SER A 353 3.33 -1.93 5.30
CA SER A 353 4.34 -1.37 6.20
C SER A 353 4.63 -2.30 7.37
N LYS A 354 5.88 -2.30 7.78
CA LYS A 354 6.33 -2.99 8.99
C LYS A 354 6.09 -2.10 10.20
N GLU A 355 5.61 -2.71 11.28
CA GLU A 355 5.44 -2.03 12.55
C GLU A 355 6.75 -2.02 13.35
N TYR A 356 7.11 -0.84 13.85
CA TYR A 356 8.22 -0.63 14.76
C TYR A 356 7.71 -0.11 16.10
N LYS A 357 7.96 -0.87 17.16
CA LYS A 357 7.65 -0.43 18.51
C LYS A 357 8.79 0.46 19.02
N LEU A 358 8.46 1.69 19.37
CA LEU A 358 9.41 2.66 19.90
C LEU A 358 9.61 2.47 21.43
N PRO A 359 10.78 2.82 21.96
CA PRO A 359 11.05 2.75 23.42
C PRO A 359 10.40 3.90 24.22
N PHE A 360 9.63 4.76 23.57
CA PHE A 360 8.88 5.88 24.15
C PHE A 360 7.50 5.94 23.53
N SER A 361 6.60 6.70 24.16
CA SER A 361 5.25 6.93 23.66
C SER A 361 5.03 8.41 23.35
N ILE A 362 4.20 8.70 22.37
CA ILE A 362 3.81 10.07 22.01
C ILE A 362 2.31 10.21 22.19
N THR A 363 1.89 11.22 22.96
CA THR A 363 0.50 11.61 23.12
C THR A 363 0.23 12.84 22.27
N LEU A 364 -0.79 12.79 21.40
CA LEU A 364 -1.25 13.96 20.66
C LEU A 364 -2.30 14.70 21.49
N ASN A 365 -1.89 15.85 22.06
CA ASN A 365 -2.78 16.66 22.91
C ASN A 365 -3.75 17.54 22.12
N ASP A 366 -3.31 18.07 20.96
CA ASP A 366 -4.09 19.04 20.17
C ASP A 366 -3.54 19.07 18.74
N PHE A 367 -4.45 18.99 17.76
CA PHE A 367 -4.12 19.09 16.33
C PHE A 367 -4.76 20.34 15.75
N ILE A 368 -3.92 21.29 15.36
CA ILE A 368 -4.36 22.59 14.88
C ILE A 368 -4.14 22.66 13.37
N ALA A 369 -5.21 22.95 12.64
CA ALA A 369 -5.19 23.19 11.20
C ALA A 369 -5.60 24.62 10.93
N ASP A 370 -4.63 25.53 10.76
CA ASP A 370 -4.84 26.92 10.46
C ASP A 370 -5.28 27.09 8.98
N LYS A 371 -6.32 27.88 8.74
CA LYS A 371 -6.83 28.15 7.39
C LYS A 371 -6.34 29.50 6.85
N TYR A 372 -6.21 29.62 5.53
CA TYR A 372 -6.05 30.93 4.91
C TYR A 372 -7.30 31.79 5.15
N PRO A 373 -7.14 33.07 5.45
CA PRO A 373 -8.28 33.99 5.63
C PRO A 373 -9.23 33.96 4.42
N GLY A 374 -10.53 33.81 4.69
CA GLY A 374 -11.56 33.79 3.64
C GLY A 374 -11.72 32.46 2.90
N THR A 375 -11.05 31.39 3.31
CA THR A 375 -11.22 30.04 2.70
C THR A 375 -11.82 29.04 3.67
N LEU A 376 -12.62 28.09 3.14
CA LEU A 376 -13.25 27.02 3.95
C LEU A 376 -12.41 25.72 3.94
N LYS A 377 -11.65 25.48 2.88
CA LYS A 377 -10.97 24.19 2.63
C LYS A 377 -9.45 24.30 2.48
N ASN A 378 -8.88 25.52 2.32
CA ASN A 378 -7.45 25.68 2.12
C ASN A 378 -6.76 25.97 3.47
N TYR A 379 -5.84 25.11 3.84
CA TYR A 379 -5.07 25.22 5.08
C TYR A 379 -3.73 25.91 4.83
N SER A 380 -3.33 26.78 5.74
CA SER A 380 -2.07 27.53 5.70
C SER A 380 -0.97 26.87 6.53
N ALA A 381 -1.33 26.16 7.59
CA ALA A 381 -0.39 25.47 8.46
C ALA A 381 -1.08 24.34 9.23
N PHE A 382 -0.29 23.32 9.56
CA PHE A 382 -0.68 22.24 10.48
C PHE A 382 0.30 22.20 11.65
N LYS A 383 -0.22 22.03 12.87
CA LYS A 383 0.56 21.97 14.10
C LYS A 383 0.04 20.85 14.99
N SER A 384 0.94 20.06 15.54
CA SER A 384 0.63 19.05 16.54
C SER A 384 1.28 19.42 17.86
N LYS A 385 0.50 19.52 18.94
CA LYS A 385 1.03 19.62 20.30
C LYS A 385 1.11 18.22 20.88
N VAL A 386 2.32 17.80 21.20
CA VAL A 386 2.58 16.44 21.66
C VAL A 386 3.28 16.43 23.02
N THR A 387 3.08 15.34 23.76
CA THR A 387 3.85 14.96 24.94
C THR A 387 4.58 13.66 24.64
N VAL A 388 5.88 13.59 24.99
CA VAL A 388 6.76 12.42 24.82
C VAL A 388 7.10 11.83 26.16
#